data_fa5dd13ca0c3c02b7c72077e6952843c
#
_entry.id   fa5dd13ca0c3c02b7c72077e6952843c
#
_cell.length_a   1.000
_cell.length_b   1.000
_cell.length_c   1.000
_cell.angle_alpha   90.00
_cell.angle_beta   90.00
_cell.angle_gamma   90.00
#
_symmetry.space_group_name_H-M   'P 1'
#
loop_
_entity.id
_entity.type
_entity.pdbx_description
1 polymer ?
#
loop_
_entity_poly.entity_id
_entity_poly.type
_entity_poly.pdbx_seq_one_letter_code
_entity_poly.pdbx_strand_id
1 'polypeptide(L)'
;MTTANKVDVLLVGGGIMSATLAALLSALDNKLNILMVEQLNDIALESSDALNNAGTGHAGYCELNYTPQQADGSIQIQRALEINAAFEVSLQFWSHLVETNALPAPKHFINKTPHLSFVWGEKNSAFLKQRHALLKQHPLFAEMQYSEDFNQLAAWMPLMMSQRKSTEKLAATYVPHLSLIHI
;
A
#
# COMPACT_ATOMS: atom_id res chain seq x y z
N MET A 1 42.50 24.68 9.82
CA MET A 1 41.83 24.27 8.54
C MET A 1 40.91 23.13 8.89
N THR A 2 39.62 23.37 8.94
CA THR A 2 38.59 22.30 9.11
C THR A 2 38.61 21.50 7.82
N THR A 3 39.05 20.25 7.89
CA THR A 3 38.90 19.31 6.77
C THR A 3 37.39 19.17 6.54
N ALA A 4 36.91 19.69 5.43
CA ALA A 4 35.52 19.45 5.02
C ALA A 4 35.33 17.94 4.96
N ASN A 5 34.44 17.42 5.78
CA ASN A 5 34.08 16.00 5.72
C ASN A 5 33.52 15.73 4.33
N LYS A 6 34.24 14.90 3.58
CA LYS A 6 33.77 14.49 2.25
C LYS A 6 32.51 13.62 2.43
N VAL A 7 31.42 14.02 1.83
CA VAL A 7 30.16 13.29 1.79
C VAL A 7 30.04 12.68 0.40
N ASP A 8 29.78 11.38 0.34
CA ASP A 8 29.57 10.66 -0.92
C ASP A 8 28.12 10.79 -1.39
N VAL A 9 27.16 10.79 -0.45
CA VAL A 9 25.73 10.94 -0.71
C VAL A 9 25.13 11.95 0.25
N LEU A 10 24.45 12.95 -0.28
CA LEU A 10 23.64 13.90 0.48
C LEU A 10 22.15 13.60 0.25
N LEU A 11 21.41 13.29 1.32
CA LEU A 11 19.97 13.11 1.32
C LEU A 11 19.32 14.34 1.95
N VAL A 12 18.38 14.95 1.24
CA VAL A 12 17.66 16.14 1.70
C VAL A 12 16.23 15.77 2.09
N GLY A 13 15.90 15.98 3.36
CA GLY A 13 14.67 15.55 4.01
C GLY A 13 14.82 14.21 4.73
N GLY A 14 14.33 14.15 5.99
CA GLY A 14 14.42 12.98 6.87
C GLY A 14 13.17 12.09 6.84
N GLY A 15 12.47 12.01 5.70
CA GLY A 15 11.29 11.15 5.54
C GLY A 15 11.63 9.72 5.13
N ILE A 16 10.59 8.89 4.98
CA ILE A 16 10.71 7.45 4.67
C ILE A 16 11.50 7.17 3.39
N MET A 17 11.41 8.04 2.37
CA MET A 17 12.13 7.86 1.12
C MET A 17 13.64 7.96 1.33
N SER A 18 14.11 8.99 2.02
CA SER A 18 15.53 9.16 2.35
C SER A 18 16.04 8.06 3.29
N ALA A 19 15.26 7.69 4.30
CA ALA A 19 15.61 6.60 5.21
C ALA A 19 15.75 5.26 4.48
N THR A 20 14.82 4.93 3.60
CA THR A 20 14.87 3.70 2.79
C THR A 20 16.07 3.70 1.85
N LEU A 21 16.33 4.83 1.18
CA LEU A 21 17.46 4.96 0.26
C LEU A 21 18.79 4.87 1.02
N ALA A 22 18.90 5.51 2.19
CA ALA A 22 20.10 5.41 3.03
C ALA A 22 20.37 3.96 3.45
N ALA A 23 19.35 3.26 3.93
CA ALA A 23 19.46 1.87 4.33
C ALA A 23 19.87 0.95 3.17
N LEU A 24 19.27 1.15 1.99
CA LEU A 24 19.61 0.39 0.78
C LEU A 24 21.06 0.64 0.33
N LEU A 25 21.48 1.90 0.26
CA LEU A 25 22.86 2.27 -0.11
C LEU A 25 23.87 1.71 0.88
N SER A 26 23.58 1.79 2.18
CA SER A 26 24.48 1.24 3.21
C SER A 26 24.57 -0.29 3.16
N ALA A 27 23.50 -0.97 2.74
CA ALA A 27 23.52 -2.42 2.53
C ALA A 27 24.34 -2.82 1.28
N LEU A 28 24.33 -1.99 0.24
CA LEU A 28 25.08 -2.20 -0.99
C LEU A 28 26.57 -1.88 -0.84
N ASP A 29 26.90 -0.79 -0.15
CA ASP A 29 28.27 -0.37 0.12
C ASP A 29 28.36 0.33 1.50
N ASN A 30 28.88 -0.38 2.47
CA ASN A 30 29.04 0.12 3.85
C ASN A 30 30.17 1.15 4.04
N LYS A 31 30.90 1.50 2.97
CA LYS A 31 31.94 2.52 2.98
C LYS A 31 31.42 3.90 2.58
N LEU A 32 30.21 3.98 2.07
CA LEU A 32 29.61 5.27 1.69
C LEU A 32 29.43 6.17 2.93
N ASN A 33 29.92 7.39 2.82
CA ASN A 33 29.66 8.44 3.81
C ASN A 33 28.36 9.15 3.43
N ILE A 34 27.25 8.77 4.05
CA ILE A 34 25.90 9.27 3.77
C ILE A 34 25.56 10.33 4.82
N LEU A 35 25.19 11.53 4.36
CA LEU A 35 24.67 12.60 5.20
C LEU A 35 23.20 12.82 4.86
N MET A 36 22.33 12.75 5.88
CA MET A 36 20.95 13.18 5.77
C MET A 36 20.77 14.51 6.49
N VAL A 37 20.10 15.48 5.86
CA VAL A 37 19.77 16.77 6.43
C VAL A 37 18.27 16.95 6.46
N GLU A 38 17.76 17.44 7.59
CA GLU A 38 16.34 17.71 7.82
C GLU A 38 16.20 19.18 8.32
N GLN A 39 15.14 19.86 7.84
CA GLN A 39 14.87 21.23 8.23
C GLN A 39 14.10 21.33 9.56
N LEU A 40 13.37 20.27 9.92
CA LEU A 40 12.61 20.19 11.17
C LEU A 40 13.51 19.69 12.31
N ASN A 41 12.98 19.75 13.53
CA ASN A 41 13.72 19.40 14.74
C ASN A 41 13.97 17.89 14.89
N ASP A 42 13.24 17.04 14.13
CA ASP A 42 13.40 15.60 14.11
C ASP A 42 12.99 15.05 12.73
N ILE A 43 13.29 13.76 12.49
CA ILE A 43 12.94 13.06 11.27
C ILE A 43 11.45 12.66 11.26
N ALA A 44 10.91 12.41 10.07
CA ALA A 44 9.55 11.89 9.84
C ALA A 44 8.39 12.74 10.40
N LEU A 45 8.60 14.04 10.62
CA LEU A 45 7.58 14.95 11.19
C LEU A 45 6.61 15.57 10.16
N GLU A 46 6.76 15.25 8.87
CA GLU A 46 5.87 15.73 7.80
C GLU A 46 5.06 14.59 7.20
N SER A 47 5.22 14.37 5.88
CA SER A 47 4.45 13.36 5.13
C SER A 47 4.66 11.92 5.62
N SER A 48 5.74 11.65 6.34
CA SER A 48 6.01 10.36 6.97
C SER A 48 5.46 10.21 8.39
N ASP A 49 4.91 11.27 8.97
CA ASP A 49 4.22 11.20 10.26
C ASP A 49 2.93 10.39 10.16
N ALA A 50 2.65 9.57 11.16
CA ALA A 50 1.50 8.66 11.17
C ALA A 50 0.13 9.39 11.07
N LEU A 51 0.05 10.66 11.47
CA LEU A 51 -1.15 11.48 11.36
C LEU A 51 -1.28 12.16 9.98
N ASN A 52 -0.22 12.19 9.20
CA ASN A 52 -0.17 12.87 7.91
C ASN A 52 -0.28 11.93 6.70
N ASN A 53 -0.30 10.62 6.94
CA ASN A 53 -0.49 9.62 5.88
C ASN A 53 -1.34 8.44 6.36
N ALA A 54 -1.90 7.69 5.41
CA ALA A 54 -2.75 6.53 5.72
C ALA A 54 -1.95 5.29 6.15
N GLY A 55 -0.64 5.28 5.97
CA GLY A 55 0.23 4.14 6.29
C GLY A 55 -0.13 2.84 5.58
N THR A 56 -0.89 2.91 4.48
CA THR A 56 -1.34 1.71 3.77
C THR A 56 -0.19 1.01 3.07
N GLY A 57 0.00 -0.26 3.37
CA GLY A 57 0.84 -1.16 2.59
C GLY A 57 0.19 -1.37 1.22
N HIS A 58 0.73 -0.76 0.20
CA HIS A 58 0.08 -0.56 -1.09
C HIS A 58 0.26 -1.77 -2.01
N ALA A 59 -0.61 -2.74 -1.89
CA ALA A 59 -0.66 -3.90 -2.78
C ALA A 59 -1.54 -3.69 -4.03
N GLY A 60 -1.76 -2.45 -4.47
CA GLY A 60 -2.57 -2.14 -5.66
C GLY A 60 -4.08 -2.38 -5.50
N TYR A 61 -4.56 -2.72 -4.30
CA TYR A 61 -5.97 -2.97 -4.02
C TYR A 61 -6.78 -1.72 -3.74
N CYS A 62 -6.14 -0.72 -3.07
CA CYS A 62 -6.83 0.35 -2.37
C CYS A 62 -7.59 1.29 -3.31
N GLU A 63 -7.00 1.65 -4.44
CA GLU A 63 -7.57 2.69 -5.28
C GLU A 63 -8.14 2.14 -6.58
N LEU A 64 -9.41 2.42 -6.83
CA LEU A 64 -10.08 1.99 -8.05
C LEU A 64 -9.53 2.69 -9.29
N ASN A 65 -8.92 3.87 -9.15
CA ASN A 65 -8.28 4.62 -10.25
C ASN A 65 -6.99 3.97 -10.78
N TYR A 66 -6.42 2.97 -10.09
CA TYR A 66 -5.34 2.16 -10.67
C TYR A 66 -5.81 1.21 -11.77
N THR A 67 -7.11 1.10 -11.93
CA THR A 67 -7.76 0.24 -12.92
C THR A 67 -8.80 1.02 -13.72
N PRO A 68 -8.40 2.08 -14.46
CA PRO A 68 -9.33 2.95 -15.15
C PRO A 68 -10.09 2.19 -16.24
N GLN A 69 -11.40 2.46 -16.35
CA GLN A 69 -12.21 2.00 -17.46
C GLN A 69 -12.02 2.92 -18.66
N GLN A 70 -11.75 2.34 -19.82
CA GLN A 70 -11.56 3.04 -21.08
C GLN A 70 -12.90 3.36 -21.75
N ALA A 71 -12.86 4.18 -22.79
CA ALA A 71 -14.06 4.57 -23.57
C ALA A 71 -14.75 3.37 -24.24
N ASP A 72 -14.00 2.31 -24.56
CA ASP A 72 -14.52 1.06 -25.13
C ASP A 72 -15.07 0.10 -24.08
N GLY A 73 -15.04 0.48 -22.80
CA GLY A 73 -15.50 -0.32 -21.66
C GLY A 73 -14.47 -1.30 -21.11
N SER A 74 -13.29 -1.44 -21.72
CA SER A 74 -12.20 -2.26 -21.17
C SER A 74 -11.62 -1.64 -19.90
N ILE A 75 -11.04 -2.49 -19.03
CA ILE A 75 -10.38 -2.04 -17.79
C ILE A 75 -8.89 -2.32 -17.90
N GLN A 76 -8.09 -1.29 -17.70
CA GLN A 76 -6.64 -1.41 -17.64
C GLN A 76 -6.21 -1.80 -16.22
N ILE A 77 -5.45 -2.88 -16.07
CA ILE A 77 -4.98 -3.37 -14.76
C ILE A 77 -3.47 -3.25 -14.55
N GLN A 78 -2.75 -2.84 -15.58
CA GLN A 78 -1.28 -2.84 -15.58
C GLN A 78 -0.69 -2.05 -14.40
N ARG A 79 -1.24 -0.85 -14.12
CA ARG A 79 -0.78 -0.02 -12.99
C ARG A 79 -0.99 -0.71 -11.63
N ALA A 80 -2.11 -1.41 -11.43
CA ALA A 80 -2.34 -2.15 -10.18
C ALA A 80 -1.34 -3.30 -10.02
N LEU A 81 -0.99 -4.00 -11.11
CA LEU A 81 0.03 -5.06 -11.10
C LEU A 81 1.42 -4.51 -10.74
N GLU A 82 1.81 -3.39 -11.33
CA GLU A 82 3.10 -2.73 -11.07
C GLU A 82 3.23 -2.26 -9.62
N ILE A 83 2.17 -1.66 -9.07
CA ILE A 83 2.15 -1.21 -7.68
C ILE A 83 2.24 -2.40 -6.72
N ASN A 84 1.51 -3.48 -7.00
CA ASN A 84 1.57 -4.71 -6.20
C ASN A 84 2.98 -5.32 -6.24
N ALA A 85 3.57 -5.47 -7.43
CA ALA A 85 4.92 -6.00 -7.58
C ALA A 85 5.97 -5.14 -6.84
N ALA A 86 5.86 -3.82 -6.90
CA ALA A 86 6.74 -2.91 -6.16
C ALA A 86 6.57 -3.06 -4.64
N PHE A 87 5.36 -3.29 -4.17
CA PHE A 87 5.10 -3.55 -2.75
C PHE A 87 5.73 -4.88 -2.29
N GLU A 88 5.62 -5.96 -3.09
CA GLU A 88 6.27 -7.24 -2.80
C GLU A 88 7.80 -7.11 -2.70
N VAL A 89 8.42 -6.30 -3.55
CA VAL A 89 9.86 -5.99 -3.45
C VAL A 89 10.17 -5.24 -2.15
N SER A 90 9.31 -4.31 -1.73
CA SER A 90 9.46 -3.61 -0.45
C SER A 90 9.38 -4.56 0.75
N LEU A 91 8.46 -5.53 0.72
CA LEU A 91 8.36 -6.56 1.77
C LEU A 91 9.63 -7.42 1.86
N GLN A 92 10.22 -7.78 0.73
CA GLN A 92 11.49 -8.52 0.70
C GLN A 92 12.63 -7.70 1.33
N PHE A 93 12.72 -6.42 1.01
CA PHE A 93 13.73 -5.53 1.59
C PHE A 93 13.53 -5.36 3.10
N TRP A 94 12.30 -5.18 3.58
CA TRP A 94 12.02 -5.10 5.01
C TRP A 94 12.30 -6.42 5.73
N SER A 95 12.03 -7.56 5.10
CA SER A 95 12.43 -8.87 5.65
C SER A 95 13.94 -8.95 5.88
N HIS A 96 14.73 -8.53 4.89
CA HIS A 96 16.18 -8.44 5.02
C HIS A 96 16.62 -7.50 6.16
N LEU A 97 16.01 -6.33 6.30
CA LEU A 97 16.32 -5.40 7.38
C LEU A 97 15.96 -5.96 8.77
N VAL A 98 14.89 -6.75 8.88
CA VAL A 98 14.52 -7.46 10.12
C VAL A 98 15.54 -8.56 10.43
N GLU A 99 15.91 -9.37 9.44
CA GLU A 99 16.90 -10.47 9.59
C GLU A 99 18.28 -9.95 10.02
N THR A 100 18.65 -8.76 9.55
CA THR A 100 19.91 -8.07 9.92
C THR A 100 19.80 -7.22 11.18
N ASN A 101 18.68 -7.24 11.88
CA ASN A 101 18.37 -6.43 13.08
C ASN A 101 18.42 -4.90 12.84
N ALA A 102 18.27 -4.45 11.62
CA ALA A 102 18.14 -3.03 11.29
C ALA A 102 16.71 -2.51 11.51
N LEU A 103 15.71 -3.39 11.47
CA LEU A 103 14.33 -3.12 11.86
C LEU A 103 13.87 -4.06 12.97
N PRO A 104 12.92 -3.62 13.82
CA PRO A 104 12.30 -4.50 14.82
C PRO A 104 11.45 -5.59 14.14
N ALA A 105 10.96 -6.55 14.92
CA ALA A 105 10.08 -7.61 14.40
C ALA A 105 8.83 -7.01 13.72
N PRO A 106 8.35 -7.61 12.61
CA PRO A 106 7.27 -7.04 11.76
C PRO A 106 6.02 -6.62 12.51
N LYS A 107 5.66 -7.35 13.57
CA LYS A 107 4.50 -7.03 14.44
C LYS A 107 4.53 -5.62 15.07
N HIS A 108 5.68 -4.93 15.06
CA HIS A 108 5.83 -3.59 15.62
C HIS A 108 5.57 -2.48 14.60
N PHE A 109 5.54 -2.79 13.30
CA PHE A 109 5.35 -1.78 12.27
C PHE A 109 4.42 -2.21 11.13
N ILE A 110 4.05 -3.49 11.01
CA ILE A 110 3.10 -4.00 10.02
C ILE A 110 1.88 -4.55 10.73
N ASN A 111 0.72 -3.92 10.52
CA ASN A 111 -0.55 -4.34 11.10
C ASN A 111 -1.44 -4.89 9.98
N LYS A 112 -1.84 -6.15 10.08
CA LYS A 112 -2.78 -6.75 9.14
C LYS A 112 -4.16 -6.14 9.32
N THR A 113 -4.76 -5.71 8.21
CA THR A 113 -6.13 -5.19 8.18
C THR A 113 -6.83 -5.65 6.91
N PRO A 114 -8.13 -5.96 6.95
CA PRO A 114 -8.86 -6.24 5.73
C PRO A 114 -9.04 -4.96 4.90
N HIS A 115 -9.09 -5.12 3.59
CA HIS A 115 -9.42 -4.05 2.66
C HIS A 115 -10.74 -4.35 1.94
N LEU A 116 -11.58 -3.34 1.82
CA LEU A 116 -12.86 -3.39 1.14
C LEU A 116 -12.96 -2.26 0.11
N SER A 117 -13.32 -2.61 -1.13
CA SER A 117 -13.83 -1.62 -2.09
C SER A 117 -15.33 -1.83 -2.22
N PHE A 118 -16.12 -0.83 -1.86
CA PHE A 118 -17.58 -0.87 -1.87
C PHE A 118 -18.14 0.08 -2.91
N VAL A 119 -19.11 -0.38 -3.68
CA VAL A 119 -19.80 0.42 -4.71
C VAL A 119 -21.30 0.16 -4.70
N TRP A 120 -22.06 1.09 -5.28
CA TRP A 120 -23.51 0.99 -5.47
C TRP A 120 -23.90 1.42 -6.89
N GLY A 121 -25.06 0.92 -7.34
CA GLY A 121 -25.63 1.15 -8.66
C GLY A 121 -25.06 0.18 -9.72
N GLU A 122 -25.86 -0.06 -10.77
CA GLU A 122 -25.57 -1.05 -11.82
C GLU A 122 -24.20 -0.86 -12.48
N LYS A 123 -23.92 0.38 -12.90
CA LYS A 123 -22.66 0.70 -13.61
C LYS A 123 -21.42 0.40 -12.76
N ASN A 124 -21.44 0.83 -11.49
CA ASN A 124 -20.30 0.66 -10.59
C ASN A 124 -20.13 -0.81 -10.18
N SER A 125 -21.24 -1.53 -9.96
CA SER A 125 -21.22 -2.96 -9.66
C SER A 125 -20.65 -3.76 -10.83
N ALA A 126 -21.06 -3.45 -12.06
CA ALA A 126 -20.52 -4.07 -13.27
C ALA A 126 -19.02 -3.80 -13.44
N PHE A 127 -18.59 -2.56 -13.21
CA PHE A 127 -17.17 -2.18 -13.22
C PHE A 127 -16.38 -2.99 -12.19
N LEU A 128 -16.83 -3.04 -10.93
CA LEU A 128 -16.12 -3.72 -9.86
C LEU A 128 -16.03 -5.23 -10.12
N LYS A 129 -17.08 -5.83 -10.68
CA LYS A 129 -17.13 -7.23 -11.08
C LYS A 129 -16.09 -7.54 -12.17
N GLN A 130 -16.04 -6.73 -13.21
CA GLN A 130 -15.10 -6.87 -14.32
C GLN A 130 -13.66 -6.69 -13.82
N ARG A 131 -13.41 -5.66 -13.00
CA ARG A 131 -12.12 -5.42 -12.35
C ARG A 131 -11.65 -6.63 -11.56
N HIS A 132 -12.51 -7.19 -10.71
CA HIS A 132 -12.21 -8.38 -9.93
C HIS A 132 -11.86 -9.57 -10.83
N ALA A 133 -12.66 -9.83 -11.87
CA ALA A 133 -12.43 -10.95 -12.79
C ALA A 133 -11.09 -10.87 -13.52
N LEU A 134 -10.65 -9.66 -13.87
CA LEU A 134 -9.34 -9.44 -14.51
C LEU A 134 -8.18 -9.61 -13.50
N LEU A 135 -8.25 -8.94 -12.35
CA LEU A 135 -7.19 -8.98 -11.35
C LEU A 135 -6.98 -10.39 -10.78
N LYS A 136 -8.06 -11.12 -10.51
CA LYS A 136 -8.01 -12.48 -9.93
C LYS A 136 -7.28 -13.51 -10.81
N GLN A 137 -7.06 -13.23 -12.07
CA GLN A 137 -6.26 -14.08 -12.97
C GLN A 137 -4.75 -14.03 -12.65
N HIS A 138 -4.33 -13.04 -11.87
CA HIS A 138 -2.93 -12.87 -11.48
C HIS A 138 -2.69 -13.40 -10.06
N PRO A 139 -1.61 -14.16 -9.82
CA PRO A 139 -1.31 -14.72 -8.50
C PRO A 139 -1.32 -13.70 -7.36
N LEU A 140 -0.85 -12.47 -7.64
CA LEU A 140 -0.79 -11.36 -6.67
C LEU A 140 -2.18 -10.93 -6.14
N PHE A 141 -3.26 -11.28 -6.84
CA PHE A 141 -4.65 -10.93 -6.49
C PHE A 141 -5.54 -12.16 -6.25
N ALA A 142 -4.95 -13.35 -6.13
CA ALA A 142 -5.70 -14.62 -6.03
C ALA A 142 -6.65 -14.69 -4.82
N GLU A 143 -6.31 -14.02 -3.73
CA GLU A 143 -7.14 -14.00 -2.51
C GLU A 143 -8.28 -12.98 -2.53
N MET A 144 -8.33 -12.11 -3.55
CA MET A 144 -9.40 -11.13 -3.68
C MET A 144 -10.75 -11.83 -3.88
N GLN A 145 -11.72 -11.49 -3.05
CA GLN A 145 -13.10 -11.96 -3.12
C GLN A 145 -14.00 -10.87 -3.68
N TYR A 146 -15.11 -11.26 -4.28
CA TYR A 146 -16.15 -10.37 -4.78
C TYR A 146 -17.52 -10.88 -4.34
N SER A 147 -18.43 -9.98 -3.94
CA SER A 147 -19.81 -10.34 -3.65
C SER A 147 -20.77 -9.21 -4.03
N GLU A 148 -21.97 -9.63 -4.45
CA GLU A 148 -23.19 -8.82 -4.56
C GLU A 148 -24.25 -9.31 -3.54
N ASP A 149 -23.96 -10.38 -2.80
CA ASP A 149 -24.89 -10.95 -1.83
C ASP A 149 -25.01 -10.05 -0.59
N PHE A 150 -26.23 -9.65 -0.27
CA PHE A 150 -26.52 -8.70 0.80
C PHE A 150 -26.02 -9.20 2.17
N ASN A 151 -26.17 -10.48 2.47
CA ASN A 151 -25.77 -11.06 3.75
C ASN A 151 -24.25 -11.14 3.86
N GLN A 152 -23.57 -11.48 2.74
CA GLN A 152 -22.11 -11.47 2.69
C GLN A 152 -21.55 -10.06 2.85
N LEU A 153 -22.14 -9.05 2.21
CA LEU A 153 -21.77 -7.65 2.37
C LEU A 153 -21.99 -7.18 3.81
N ALA A 154 -23.09 -7.58 4.44
CA ALA A 154 -23.37 -7.26 5.84
C ALA A 154 -22.37 -7.93 6.80
N ALA A 155 -21.90 -9.13 6.50
CA ALA A 155 -20.85 -9.79 7.27
C ALA A 155 -19.50 -9.09 7.14
N TRP A 156 -19.15 -8.60 5.95
CA TRP A 156 -17.89 -7.88 5.72
C TRP A 156 -17.88 -6.46 6.29
N MET A 157 -19.01 -5.73 6.22
CA MET A 157 -19.11 -4.32 6.59
C MET A 157 -20.45 -3.97 7.27
N PRO A 158 -20.67 -4.48 8.48
CA PRO A 158 -21.98 -4.39 9.16
C PRO A 158 -22.47 -2.95 9.36
N LEU A 159 -21.57 -2.01 9.68
CA LEU A 159 -21.93 -0.61 9.88
C LEU A 159 -22.42 0.05 8.58
N MET A 160 -21.75 -0.22 7.46
CA MET A 160 -22.15 0.34 6.17
C MET A 160 -23.47 -0.26 5.64
N MET A 161 -23.77 -1.48 6.05
CA MET A 161 -24.97 -2.20 5.62
C MET A 161 -26.18 -2.01 6.54
N SER A 162 -26.01 -1.42 7.73
CA SER A 162 -27.04 -1.37 8.79
C SER A 162 -28.36 -0.70 8.40
N GLN A 163 -28.35 0.21 7.41
CA GLN A 163 -29.55 0.91 6.93
C GLN A 163 -29.82 0.69 5.43
N ARG A 164 -29.11 -0.23 4.80
CA ARG A 164 -29.28 -0.55 3.38
C ARG A 164 -30.42 -1.53 3.16
N LYS A 165 -31.05 -1.42 2.00
CA LYS A 165 -32.13 -2.34 1.59
C LYS A 165 -31.56 -3.46 0.74
N SER A 166 -32.06 -4.67 0.91
CA SER A 166 -31.65 -5.84 0.12
C SER A 166 -31.99 -5.72 -1.38
N THR A 167 -32.82 -4.74 -1.74
CA THR A 167 -33.16 -4.43 -3.14
C THR A 167 -32.19 -3.48 -3.81
N GLU A 168 -31.26 -2.88 -3.06
CA GLU A 168 -30.25 -2.01 -3.62
C GLU A 168 -29.22 -2.82 -4.40
N LYS A 169 -28.78 -2.27 -5.54
CA LYS A 169 -27.66 -2.85 -6.30
C LYS A 169 -26.35 -2.43 -5.65
N LEU A 170 -25.74 -3.36 -4.95
CA LEU A 170 -24.50 -3.18 -4.18
C LEU A 170 -23.49 -4.22 -4.58
N ALA A 171 -22.21 -3.89 -4.50
CA ALA A 171 -21.12 -4.84 -4.67
C ALA A 171 -19.89 -4.42 -3.84
N ALA A 172 -19.10 -5.40 -3.43
CA ALA A 172 -17.80 -5.14 -2.84
C ALA A 172 -16.75 -6.19 -3.26
N THR A 173 -15.50 -5.76 -3.25
CA THR A 173 -14.35 -6.67 -3.16
C THR A 173 -13.79 -6.67 -1.75
N TYR A 174 -13.30 -7.81 -1.31
CA TYR A 174 -12.71 -8.04 0.00
C TYR A 174 -11.34 -8.70 -0.15
N VAL A 175 -10.36 -8.18 0.57
CA VAL A 175 -9.02 -8.78 0.70
C VAL A 175 -8.71 -8.91 2.18
N PRO A 176 -8.46 -10.13 2.70
CA PRO A 176 -8.28 -10.34 4.14
C PRO A 176 -6.96 -9.79 4.70
N HIS A 177 -5.98 -9.58 3.82
CA HIS A 177 -4.61 -9.28 4.22
C HIS A 177 -4.04 -8.06 3.48
N LEU A 178 -4.54 -6.88 3.79
CA LEU A 178 -3.80 -5.65 3.53
C LEU A 178 -2.97 -5.31 4.78
N SER A 179 -1.95 -4.47 4.63
CA SER A 179 -1.13 -4.02 5.75
C SER A 179 -1.32 -2.53 5.99
N LEU A 180 -1.43 -2.14 7.25
CA LEU A 180 -1.17 -0.78 7.69
C LEU A 180 0.24 -0.73 8.29
N ILE A 181 1.04 0.20 7.78
CA ILE A 181 2.42 0.38 8.19
C ILE A 181 2.48 1.68 8.99
N HIS A 182 2.77 1.53 10.27
CA HIS A 182 3.06 2.64 11.16
C HIS A 182 4.44 2.41 11.74
N ILE A 183 5.33 3.26 11.36
CA ILE A 183 6.68 3.29 11.91
C ILE A 183 6.70 4.25 13.08
#